data_12e9f93d7dbfbf6c39f8c8156cd98736
#
_entry.id   12e9f93d7dbfbf6c39f8c8156cd98736
#
_cell.length_a   1.000
_cell.length_b   1.000
_cell.length_c   1.000
_cell.angle_alpha   90.00
_cell.angle_beta   90.00
_cell.angle_gamma   90.00
#
_symmetry.space_group_name_H-M   'P 1'
#
loop_
_entity.id
_entity.type
_entity.pdbx_description
1 polymer ?
#
loop_
_entity_poly.entity_id
_entity_poly.type
_entity_poly.pdbx_seq_one_letter_code
_entity_poly.pdbx_strand_id
1 'polypeptide(L)'
;MEKRGLRVGLSVWAVAIVAFLWLPIAIMAVYAFNSSNVQSWPIPGFTTHWFSAAWHDSDVRAALWLSIKAASVATALALVLGSLAAFGLARSRFFGRDAISFLLVLPIALPGIITGMALNSFFAFWTIDLSFWTIVVGHATFCVVVVYNNVLARLRRTSSSLIEASMDLGADGWQTFRFVTWPILSTALVAGGLLAFALSFDEVIVTTFTAGAQTTLPIFILDNLRQGQQLPIVNVVAFVIILLTIIPVWVSQRLTTADDSPAVGRAAAVTAQTE
;
A
#
# COMPACT_ATOMS: atom_id res chain seq x y z
N MET A 1 -17.17 19.42 35.10
CA MET A 1 -16.25 20.42 34.49
C MET A 1 -14.90 19.81 34.07
N GLU A 2 -14.44 18.79 34.76
CA GLU A 2 -13.19 18.06 34.48
C GLU A 2 -13.08 17.47 33.05
N LYS A 3 -14.17 16.90 32.53
CA LYS A 3 -14.19 16.30 31.19
C LYS A 3 -13.97 17.30 30.02
N ARG A 4 -14.28 18.59 30.21
CA ARG A 4 -14.09 19.61 29.15
C ARG A 4 -12.63 20.04 29.04
N GLY A 5 -11.95 20.25 30.17
CA GLY A 5 -10.51 20.57 30.19
C GLY A 5 -9.66 19.44 29.59
N LEU A 6 -9.97 18.18 29.94
CA LEU A 6 -9.29 17.01 29.39
C LEU A 6 -9.49 16.89 27.87
N ARG A 7 -10.71 17.10 27.37
CA ARG A 7 -10.98 17.10 25.93
C ARG A 7 -10.22 18.18 25.19
N VAL A 8 -10.18 19.41 25.73
CA VAL A 8 -9.40 20.50 25.12
C VAL A 8 -7.93 20.17 25.11
N GLY A 9 -7.38 19.68 26.23
CA GLY A 9 -5.98 19.24 26.30
C GLY A 9 -5.64 18.16 25.27
N LEU A 10 -6.46 17.10 25.15
CA LEU A 10 -6.28 16.04 24.16
C LEU A 10 -6.39 16.55 22.72
N SER A 11 -7.33 17.47 22.45
CA SER A 11 -7.45 18.07 21.12
C SER A 11 -6.23 18.92 20.75
N VAL A 12 -5.69 19.71 21.66
CA VAL A 12 -4.47 20.50 21.46
C VAL A 12 -3.28 19.57 21.16
N TRP A 13 -3.11 18.50 21.94
CA TRP A 13 -2.07 17.51 21.69
C TRP A 13 -2.22 16.83 20.35
N ALA A 14 -3.42 16.41 19.96
CA ALA A 14 -3.69 15.80 18.67
C ALA A 14 -3.33 16.75 17.51
N VAL A 15 -3.74 18.02 17.61
CA VAL A 15 -3.39 19.04 16.60
C VAL A 15 -1.88 19.26 16.55
N ALA A 16 -1.21 19.35 17.69
CA ALA A 16 0.25 19.52 17.74
C ALA A 16 1.00 18.35 17.09
N ILE A 17 0.59 17.10 17.36
CA ILE A 17 1.16 15.90 16.73
C ILE A 17 0.93 15.94 15.22
N VAL A 18 -0.29 16.22 14.77
CA VAL A 18 -0.61 16.31 13.34
C VAL A 18 0.23 17.41 12.68
N ALA A 19 0.29 18.60 13.26
CA ALA A 19 1.11 19.71 12.75
C ALA A 19 2.60 19.33 12.66
N PHE A 20 3.14 18.64 13.66
CA PHE A 20 4.51 18.15 13.66
C PHE A 20 4.77 17.15 12.54
N LEU A 21 3.85 16.20 12.29
CA LEU A 21 3.97 15.21 11.22
C LEU A 21 3.87 15.85 9.82
N TRP A 22 3.06 16.90 9.68
CA TRP A 22 2.91 17.61 8.41
C TRP A 22 4.00 18.64 8.13
N LEU A 23 4.75 19.07 9.14
CA LEU A 23 5.80 20.06 9.01
C LEU A 23 6.87 19.71 7.96
N PRO A 24 7.47 18.51 7.95
CA PRO A 24 8.45 18.12 6.92
C PRO A 24 7.85 18.15 5.51
N ILE A 25 6.61 17.70 5.38
CA ILE A 25 5.89 17.69 4.09
C ILE A 25 5.63 19.12 3.63
N ALA A 26 5.22 20.02 4.52
CA ALA A 26 5.02 21.43 4.22
C ALA A 26 6.32 22.12 3.80
N ILE A 27 7.44 21.81 4.48
CA ILE A 27 8.76 22.33 4.13
C ILE A 27 9.14 21.86 2.72
N MET A 28 8.99 20.57 2.41
CA MET A 28 9.26 20.03 1.08
C MET A 28 8.37 20.68 0.00
N ALA A 29 7.07 20.86 0.29
CA ALA A 29 6.16 21.57 -0.60
C ALA A 29 6.62 23.00 -0.88
N VAL A 30 7.08 23.73 0.13
CA VAL A 30 7.62 25.09 -0.04
C VAL A 30 8.88 25.07 -0.90
N TYR A 31 9.80 24.11 -0.69
CA TYR A 31 11.01 23.99 -1.51
C TYR A 31 10.74 23.53 -2.94
N ALA A 32 9.62 22.84 -3.21
CA ALA A 32 9.21 22.54 -4.58
C ALA A 32 8.94 23.78 -5.44
N PHE A 33 8.66 24.92 -4.81
CA PHE A 33 8.47 26.22 -5.47
C PHE A 33 9.66 27.16 -5.31
N ASN A 34 10.76 26.75 -4.67
CA ASN A 34 11.92 27.61 -4.47
C ASN A 34 12.58 27.97 -5.82
N SER A 35 12.90 29.25 -6.07
CA SER A 35 13.57 29.69 -7.29
C SER A 35 15.07 29.32 -7.34
N SER A 36 15.68 28.98 -6.19
CA SER A 36 17.08 28.59 -6.08
C SER A 36 17.29 27.08 -6.18
N ASN A 37 18.42 26.68 -6.77
CA ASN A 37 18.87 25.29 -6.76
C ASN A 37 19.32 24.80 -5.37
N VAL A 38 19.58 25.74 -4.45
CA VAL A 38 20.06 25.47 -3.11
C VAL A 38 18.89 25.57 -2.13
N GLN A 39 18.80 24.61 -1.24
CA GLN A 39 17.83 24.63 -0.14
C GLN A 39 18.36 25.54 0.98
N SER A 40 18.16 26.83 0.85
CA SER A 40 18.54 27.84 1.85
C SER A 40 17.32 28.55 2.42
N TRP A 41 17.46 29.07 3.62
CA TRP A 41 16.47 29.94 4.26
C TRP A 41 17.08 31.30 4.56
N PRO A 42 16.42 32.42 4.27
CA PRO A 42 15.10 32.55 3.65
C PRO A 42 15.10 32.20 2.16
N ILE A 43 13.92 31.79 1.63
CA ILE A 43 13.74 31.48 0.22
C ILE A 43 13.87 32.74 -0.61
N PRO A 44 14.74 32.79 -1.66
CA PRO A 44 14.99 34.01 -2.44
C PRO A 44 13.80 34.40 -3.35
N GLY A 45 12.91 33.41 -3.69
CA GLY A 45 11.75 33.65 -4.53
C GLY A 45 11.00 32.35 -4.83
N PHE A 46 9.86 32.47 -5.52
CA PHE A 46 9.04 31.35 -5.93
C PHE A 46 9.03 31.19 -7.45
N THR A 47 9.03 29.91 -7.91
CA THR A 47 8.96 29.55 -9.32
C THR A 47 8.19 28.25 -9.50
N THR A 48 7.57 28.07 -10.66
CA THR A 48 7.00 26.81 -11.12
C THR A 48 7.86 26.13 -12.18
N HIS A 49 9.01 26.69 -12.51
CA HIS A 49 9.93 26.19 -13.54
C HIS A 49 10.29 24.71 -13.33
N TRP A 50 10.53 24.31 -12.08
CA TRP A 50 10.95 22.94 -11.75
C TRP A 50 9.89 21.88 -12.03
N PHE A 51 8.60 22.24 -12.08
CA PHE A 51 7.55 21.32 -12.49
C PHE A 51 7.67 20.94 -13.96
N SER A 52 7.96 21.95 -14.81
CA SER A 52 8.23 21.68 -16.22
C SER A 52 9.55 20.91 -16.41
N ALA A 53 10.59 21.27 -15.66
CA ALA A 53 11.88 20.58 -15.71
C ALA A 53 11.73 19.10 -15.30
N ALA A 54 11.06 18.82 -14.19
CA ALA A 54 10.81 17.44 -13.73
C ALA A 54 9.98 16.62 -14.75
N TRP A 55 9.00 17.23 -15.40
CA TRP A 55 8.18 16.55 -16.42
C TRP A 55 8.98 16.18 -17.67
N HIS A 56 9.95 17.00 -18.07
CA HIS A 56 10.78 16.78 -19.25
C HIS A 56 12.05 15.98 -18.94
N ASP A 57 12.37 15.76 -17.66
CA ASP A 57 13.50 14.94 -17.24
C ASP A 57 13.28 13.47 -17.62
N SER A 58 14.22 12.92 -18.40
CA SER A 58 14.15 11.53 -18.89
C SER A 58 14.27 10.52 -17.76
N ASP A 59 15.11 10.81 -16.76
CA ASP A 59 15.43 9.90 -15.68
C ASP A 59 14.28 9.83 -14.68
N VAL A 60 13.64 10.96 -14.38
CA VAL A 60 12.40 11.03 -13.59
C VAL A 60 11.30 10.20 -14.24
N ARG A 61 11.09 10.36 -15.55
CA ARG A 61 10.04 9.61 -16.26
C ARG A 61 10.34 8.13 -16.35
N ALA A 62 11.60 7.76 -16.60
CA ALA A 62 12.02 6.36 -16.65
C ALA A 62 11.85 5.69 -15.28
N ALA A 63 12.30 6.36 -14.21
CA ALA A 63 12.18 5.89 -12.84
C ALA A 63 10.71 5.76 -12.39
N LEU A 64 9.88 6.75 -12.70
CA LEU A 64 8.43 6.73 -12.42
C LEU A 64 7.75 5.56 -13.15
N TRP A 65 8.02 5.40 -14.44
CA TRP A 65 7.43 4.32 -15.24
C TRP A 65 7.86 2.94 -14.77
N LEU A 66 9.13 2.79 -14.39
CA LEU A 66 9.63 1.55 -13.80
C LEU A 66 8.92 1.22 -12.49
N SER A 67 8.78 2.20 -11.58
CA SER A 67 8.06 2.02 -10.31
C SER A 67 6.61 1.61 -10.53
N ILE A 68 5.88 2.30 -11.43
CA ILE A 68 4.49 1.95 -11.74
C ILE A 68 4.37 0.52 -12.29
N LYS A 69 5.24 0.15 -13.23
CA LYS A 69 5.23 -1.21 -13.81
C LYS A 69 5.54 -2.26 -12.74
N ALA A 70 6.60 -2.06 -11.95
CA ALA A 70 7.01 -3.02 -10.92
C ALA A 70 5.91 -3.18 -9.86
N ALA A 71 5.36 -2.07 -9.35
CA ALA A 71 4.28 -2.10 -8.39
C ALA A 71 3.01 -2.76 -8.94
N SER A 72 2.63 -2.47 -10.20
CA SER A 72 1.45 -3.08 -10.83
C SER A 72 1.59 -4.58 -10.99
N VAL A 73 2.74 -5.05 -11.50
CA VAL A 73 2.98 -6.49 -11.73
C VAL A 73 3.11 -7.24 -10.40
N ALA A 74 3.86 -6.69 -9.43
CA ALA A 74 3.98 -7.28 -8.10
C ALA A 74 2.62 -7.36 -7.38
N THR A 75 1.79 -6.32 -7.49
CA THR A 75 0.43 -6.31 -6.94
C THR A 75 -0.47 -7.34 -7.62
N ALA A 76 -0.42 -7.46 -8.95
CA ALA A 76 -1.20 -8.46 -9.67
C ALA A 76 -0.82 -9.89 -9.24
N LEU A 77 0.49 -10.18 -9.13
CA LEU A 77 0.97 -11.46 -8.59
C LEU A 77 0.52 -11.67 -7.15
N ALA A 78 0.60 -10.63 -6.32
CA ALA A 78 0.17 -10.70 -4.93
C ALA A 78 -1.33 -10.96 -4.80
N LEU A 79 -2.17 -10.32 -5.63
CA LEU A 79 -3.62 -10.56 -5.65
C LEU A 79 -3.94 -12.01 -6.00
N VAL A 80 -3.25 -12.59 -6.96
CA VAL A 80 -3.46 -14.00 -7.33
C VAL A 80 -2.93 -14.93 -6.24
N LEU A 81 -1.64 -14.85 -5.92
CA LEU A 81 -0.99 -15.78 -4.99
C LEU A 81 -1.50 -15.66 -3.55
N GLY A 82 -1.65 -14.41 -3.07
CA GLY A 82 -2.16 -14.13 -1.73
C GLY A 82 -3.61 -14.59 -1.54
N SER A 83 -4.45 -14.39 -2.56
CA SER A 83 -5.84 -14.88 -2.52
C SER A 83 -5.91 -16.39 -2.54
N LEU A 84 -5.17 -17.05 -3.43
CA LEU A 84 -5.11 -18.52 -3.48
C LEU A 84 -4.64 -19.12 -2.15
N ALA A 85 -3.59 -18.54 -1.56
CA ALA A 85 -3.10 -18.94 -0.25
C ALA A 85 -4.16 -18.73 0.85
N ALA A 86 -4.86 -17.59 0.84
CA ALA A 86 -5.93 -17.32 1.81
C ALA A 86 -7.09 -18.30 1.66
N PHE A 87 -7.54 -18.60 0.44
CA PHE A 87 -8.59 -19.59 0.20
C PHE A 87 -8.15 -20.99 0.62
N GLY A 88 -6.94 -21.42 0.23
CA GLY A 88 -6.41 -22.72 0.59
C GLY A 88 -6.34 -22.92 2.10
N LEU A 89 -5.79 -21.93 2.82
CA LEU A 89 -5.63 -22.03 4.26
C LEU A 89 -6.95 -21.77 5.04
N ALA A 90 -7.87 -20.96 4.53
CA ALA A 90 -9.14 -20.71 5.24
C ALA A 90 -10.04 -21.94 5.29
N ARG A 91 -10.08 -22.75 4.21
CA ARG A 91 -11.02 -23.87 4.05
C ARG A 91 -10.43 -25.23 4.39
N SER A 92 -9.11 -25.35 4.46
CA SER A 92 -8.45 -26.63 4.68
C SER A 92 -8.07 -26.83 6.15
N ARG A 93 -8.28 -28.06 6.64
CA ARG A 93 -7.80 -28.51 7.96
C ARG A 93 -6.80 -29.62 7.72
N PHE A 94 -5.51 -29.30 7.78
CA PHE A 94 -4.43 -30.28 7.60
C PHE A 94 -3.30 -30.01 8.60
N PHE A 95 -2.50 -31.05 8.86
CA PHE A 95 -1.31 -30.94 9.70
C PHE A 95 -0.31 -29.93 9.06
N GLY A 96 0.19 -28.97 9.86
CA GLY A 96 1.15 -27.96 9.38
C GLY A 96 0.52 -26.68 8.82
N ARG A 97 -0.82 -26.52 8.80
CA ARG A 97 -1.51 -25.30 8.35
C ARG A 97 -0.97 -24.04 9.03
N ASP A 98 -0.80 -24.08 10.35
CA ASP A 98 -0.35 -22.91 11.12
C ASP A 98 1.12 -22.59 10.84
N ALA A 99 1.96 -23.60 10.59
CA ALA A 99 3.34 -23.43 10.17
C ALA A 99 3.42 -22.76 8.79
N ILE A 100 2.58 -23.18 7.82
CA ILE A 100 2.51 -22.53 6.51
C ILE A 100 2.02 -21.09 6.62
N SER A 101 0.97 -20.84 7.43
CA SER A 101 0.51 -19.46 7.70
C SER A 101 1.62 -18.60 8.29
N PHE A 102 2.39 -19.13 9.24
CA PHE A 102 3.53 -18.44 9.83
C PHE A 102 4.62 -18.15 8.79
N LEU A 103 5.01 -19.12 7.99
CA LEU A 103 6.01 -18.97 6.92
C LEU A 103 5.58 -17.93 5.88
N LEU A 104 4.29 -17.90 5.53
CA LEU A 104 3.76 -16.89 4.60
C LEU A 104 3.86 -15.45 5.15
N VAL A 105 3.71 -15.28 6.47
CA VAL A 105 3.77 -13.95 7.09
C VAL A 105 5.21 -13.53 7.40
N LEU A 106 6.14 -14.47 7.46
CA LEU A 106 7.53 -14.22 7.83
C LEU A 106 8.22 -13.10 7.04
N PRO A 107 8.05 -12.97 5.69
CA PRO A 107 8.72 -11.93 4.91
C PRO A 107 8.42 -10.50 5.37
N ILE A 108 7.21 -10.22 5.85
CA ILE A 108 6.86 -8.87 6.34
C ILE A 108 7.35 -8.63 7.76
N ALA A 109 7.63 -9.70 8.52
CA ALA A 109 8.17 -9.60 9.87
C ALA A 109 9.70 -9.43 9.89
N LEU A 110 10.38 -9.78 8.80
CA LEU A 110 11.82 -9.61 8.66
C LEU A 110 12.17 -8.16 8.30
N PRO A 111 13.27 -7.61 8.81
CA PRO A 111 13.80 -6.34 8.34
C PRO A 111 14.05 -6.38 6.82
N GLY A 112 13.58 -5.36 6.09
CA GLY A 112 13.69 -5.31 4.62
C GLY A 112 15.10 -5.51 4.09
N ILE A 113 16.12 -5.02 4.81
CA ILE A 113 17.52 -5.19 4.45
C ILE A 113 17.92 -6.69 4.44
N ILE A 114 17.45 -7.47 5.41
CA ILE A 114 17.74 -8.91 5.48
C ILE A 114 17.06 -9.64 4.33
N THR A 115 15.80 -9.32 4.05
CA THR A 115 15.06 -9.88 2.93
C THR A 115 15.72 -9.51 1.60
N GLY A 116 16.12 -8.26 1.41
CA GLY A 116 16.82 -7.80 0.20
C GLY A 116 18.15 -8.51 -0.02
N MET A 117 18.98 -8.62 1.03
CA MET A 117 20.26 -9.34 0.99
C MET A 117 20.08 -10.83 0.69
N ALA A 118 19.09 -11.47 1.31
CA ALA A 118 18.80 -12.88 1.07
C ALA A 118 18.38 -13.14 -0.38
N LEU A 119 17.51 -12.28 -0.93
CA LEU A 119 17.10 -12.34 -2.33
C LEU A 119 18.27 -12.10 -3.28
N ASN A 120 19.11 -11.10 -3.02
CA ASN A 120 20.31 -10.85 -3.82
C ASN A 120 21.23 -12.07 -3.83
N SER A 121 21.51 -12.66 -2.65
CA SER A 121 22.32 -13.87 -2.52
C SER A 121 21.68 -15.06 -3.24
N PHE A 122 20.35 -15.21 -3.19
CA PHE A 122 19.64 -16.23 -3.93
C PHE A 122 19.79 -16.05 -5.44
N PHE A 123 19.60 -14.85 -5.96
CA PHE A 123 19.76 -14.57 -7.39
C PHE A 123 21.21 -14.80 -7.85
N ALA A 124 22.19 -14.36 -7.06
CA ALA A 124 23.59 -14.59 -7.35
C ALA A 124 23.95 -16.08 -7.34
N PHE A 125 23.45 -16.87 -6.39
CA PHE A 125 23.67 -18.33 -6.31
C PHE A 125 23.16 -19.04 -7.56
N TRP A 126 22.01 -18.62 -8.10
CA TRP A 126 21.43 -19.19 -9.31
C TRP A 126 21.89 -18.48 -10.59
N THR A 127 22.88 -17.59 -10.52
CA THR A 127 23.39 -16.81 -11.66
C THR A 127 22.29 -16.05 -12.42
N ILE A 128 21.26 -15.58 -11.67
CA ILE A 128 20.16 -14.78 -12.22
C ILE A 128 20.58 -13.32 -12.21
N ASP A 129 20.67 -12.71 -13.39
CA ASP A 129 20.98 -11.29 -13.52
C ASP A 129 19.86 -10.42 -12.93
N LEU A 130 20.27 -9.40 -12.18
CA LEU A 130 19.32 -8.44 -11.60
C LEU A 130 18.64 -7.65 -12.72
N SER A 131 17.31 -7.58 -12.66
CA SER A 131 16.46 -7.06 -13.73
C SER A 131 15.12 -6.57 -13.20
N PHE A 132 14.24 -6.13 -14.08
CA PHE A 132 12.85 -5.84 -13.76
C PHE A 132 12.16 -7.00 -13.00
N TRP A 133 12.41 -8.23 -13.39
CA TRP A 133 11.75 -9.38 -12.76
C TRP A 133 12.27 -9.67 -11.35
N THR A 134 13.52 -9.40 -11.07
CA THR A 134 14.06 -9.54 -9.70
C THR A 134 13.51 -8.47 -8.76
N ILE A 135 13.21 -7.26 -9.27
CA ILE A 135 12.45 -6.25 -8.53
C ILE A 135 11.03 -6.78 -8.23
N VAL A 136 10.33 -7.26 -9.25
CA VAL A 136 8.96 -7.77 -9.13
C VAL A 136 8.90 -8.92 -8.12
N VAL A 137 9.81 -9.89 -8.19
CA VAL A 137 9.88 -11.00 -7.23
C VAL A 137 10.14 -10.48 -5.81
N GLY A 138 11.10 -9.56 -5.66
CA GLY A 138 11.40 -8.94 -4.37
C GLY A 138 10.18 -8.26 -3.76
N HIS A 139 9.47 -7.47 -4.55
CA HIS A 139 8.25 -6.78 -4.10
C HIS A 139 7.08 -7.75 -3.83
N ALA A 140 6.93 -8.80 -4.65
CA ALA A 140 5.89 -9.78 -4.46
C ALA A 140 6.02 -10.52 -3.12
N THR A 141 7.22 -10.72 -2.58
CA THR A 141 7.43 -11.45 -1.32
C THR A 141 6.64 -10.87 -0.14
N PHE A 142 6.56 -9.55 -0.02
CA PHE A 142 5.80 -8.90 1.05
C PHE A 142 4.38 -8.49 0.61
N CYS A 143 4.17 -8.16 -0.66
CA CYS A 143 2.84 -7.83 -1.19
C CYS A 143 1.87 -9.01 -1.07
N VAL A 144 2.34 -10.24 -1.31
CA VAL A 144 1.54 -11.47 -1.14
C VAL A 144 1.01 -11.58 0.28
N VAL A 145 1.84 -11.27 1.29
CA VAL A 145 1.45 -11.31 2.70
C VAL A 145 0.33 -10.32 2.99
N VAL A 146 0.43 -9.12 2.45
CA VAL A 146 -0.58 -8.05 2.65
C VAL A 146 -1.93 -8.48 2.08
N VAL A 147 -1.95 -8.96 0.84
CA VAL A 147 -3.17 -9.46 0.20
C VAL A 147 -3.72 -10.68 0.94
N TYR A 148 -2.87 -11.65 1.27
CA TYR A 148 -3.23 -12.82 2.05
C TYR A 148 -3.95 -12.46 3.36
N ASN A 149 -3.39 -11.55 4.15
CA ASN A 149 -3.96 -11.12 5.42
C ASN A 149 -5.33 -10.42 5.24
N ASN A 150 -5.46 -9.55 4.23
CA ASN A 150 -6.73 -8.85 3.95
C ASN A 150 -7.83 -9.83 3.52
N VAL A 151 -7.51 -10.74 2.59
CA VAL A 151 -8.46 -11.75 2.10
C VAL A 151 -8.82 -12.75 3.21
N LEU A 152 -7.83 -13.24 3.96
CA LEU A 152 -8.06 -14.17 5.08
C LEU A 152 -8.93 -13.54 6.17
N ALA A 153 -8.68 -12.28 6.52
CA ALA A 153 -9.49 -11.56 7.49
C ALA A 153 -10.95 -11.43 7.03
N ARG A 154 -11.17 -11.17 5.75
CA ARG A 154 -12.52 -11.10 5.16
C ARG A 154 -13.21 -12.46 5.14
N LEU A 155 -12.50 -13.51 4.72
CA LEU A 155 -13.02 -14.87 4.74
C LEU A 155 -13.44 -15.33 6.14
N ARG A 156 -12.65 -15.01 7.17
CA ARG A 156 -12.96 -15.35 8.57
C ARG A 156 -14.20 -14.62 9.12
N ARG A 157 -14.50 -13.43 8.60
CA ARG A 157 -15.69 -12.66 8.98
C ARG A 157 -16.95 -13.06 8.20
N THR A 158 -16.79 -13.80 7.11
CA THR A 158 -17.91 -14.28 6.28
C THR A 158 -18.48 -15.54 6.90
N SER A 159 -19.79 -15.52 7.22
CA SER A 159 -20.46 -16.70 7.77
C SER A 159 -20.51 -17.84 6.74
N SER A 160 -20.22 -19.07 7.19
CA SER A 160 -20.42 -20.27 6.37
C SER A 160 -21.87 -20.49 5.97
N SER A 161 -22.80 -20.01 6.80
CA SER A 161 -24.23 -20.11 6.53
C SER A 161 -24.68 -19.43 5.23
N LEU A 162 -23.99 -18.39 4.77
CA LEU A 162 -24.28 -17.76 3.48
C LEU A 162 -23.94 -18.68 2.30
N ILE A 163 -22.86 -19.44 2.42
CA ILE A 163 -22.41 -20.39 1.41
C ILE A 163 -23.36 -21.60 1.43
N GLU A 164 -23.70 -22.11 2.62
CA GLU A 164 -24.64 -23.22 2.81
C GLU A 164 -26.02 -22.88 2.27
N ALA A 165 -26.58 -21.73 2.63
CA ALA A 165 -27.87 -21.25 2.12
C ALA A 165 -27.89 -21.11 0.60
N SER A 166 -26.80 -20.67 -0.02
CA SER A 166 -26.66 -20.60 -1.47
C SER A 166 -26.77 -22.00 -2.12
N MET A 167 -26.11 -22.99 -1.52
CA MET A 167 -26.16 -24.39 -1.99
C MET A 167 -27.54 -25.03 -1.76
N ASP A 168 -28.19 -24.74 -0.65
CA ASP A 168 -29.56 -25.19 -0.35
C ASP A 168 -30.57 -24.65 -1.35
N LEU A 169 -30.31 -23.47 -1.91
CA LEU A 169 -31.10 -22.88 -3.00
C LEU A 169 -30.75 -23.44 -4.38
N GLY A 170 -29.86 -24.46 -4.45
CA GLY A 170 -29.50 -25.16 -5.68
C GLY A 170 -28.35 -24.51 -6.47
N ALA A 171 -27.62 -23.53 -5.90
CA ALA A 171 -26.47 -22.94 -6.56
C ALA A 171 -25.28 -23.94 -6.57
N ASP A 172 -24.64 -24.09 -7.71
CA ASP A 172 -23.39 -24.82 -7.81
C ASP A 172 -22.19 -24.02 -7.22
N GLY A 173 -21.02 -24.66 -7.15
CA GLY A 173 -19.82 -24.04 -6.56
C GLY A 173 -19.37 -22.78 -7.31
N TRP A 174 -19.54 -22.70 -8.63
CA TRP A 174 -19.21 -21.54 -9.44
C TRP A 174 -20.21 -20.41 -9.25
N GLN A 175 -21.50 -20.71 -9.17
CA GLN A 175 -22.57 -19.76 -8.87
C GLN A 175 -22.39 -19.17 -7.48
N THR A 176 -22.13 -20.02 -6.48
CA THR A 176 -21.82 -19.57 -5.11
C THR A 176 -20.59 -18.67 -5.07
N PHE A 177 -19.51 -19.04 -5.78
CA PHE A 177 -18.34 -18.19 -5.88
C PHE A 177 -18.65 -16.85 -6.54
N ARG A 178 -19.30 -16.87 -7.71
CA ARG A 178 -19.55 -15.69 -8.54
C ARG A 178 -20.51 -14.71 -7.89
N PHE A 179 -21.59 -15.20 -7.25
CA PHE A 179 -22.70 -14.38 -6.78
C PHE A 179 -22.68 -14.12 -5.26
N VAL A 180 -21.98 -14.95 -4.48
CA VAL A 180 -21.88 -14.80 -3.02
C VAL A 180 -20.46 -14.46 -2.59
N THR A 181 -19.48 -15.31 -2.91
CA THR A 181 -18.12 -15.18 -2.37
C THR A 181 -17.37 -14.00 -3.00
N TRP A 182 -17.42 -13.87 -4.32
CA TRP A 182 -16.69 -12.81 -5.05
C TRP A 182 -17.14 -11.39 -4.66
N PRO A 183 -18.44 -11.05 -4.61
CA PRO A 183 -18.86 -9.71 -4.18
C PRO A 183 -18.42 -9.36 -2.75
N ILE A 184 -18.44 -10.35 -1.85
CA ILE A 184 -17.97 -10.17 -0.47
C ILE A 184 -16.46 -9.89 -0.41
N LEU A 185 -15.68 -10.57 -1.25
CA LEU A 185 -14.22 -10.45 -1.24
C LEU A 185 -13.70 -9.30 -2.07
N SER A 186 -14.46 -8.79 -3.01
CA SER A 186 -14.02 -7.72 -3.92
C SER A 186 -13.53 -6.48 -3.19
N THR A 187 -14.17 -6.08 -2.09
CA THR A 187 -13.76 -4.95 -1.25
C THR A 187 -12.42 -5.21 -0.57
N ALA A 188 -12.20 -6.42 -0.07
CA ALA A 188 -10.91 -6.82 0.54
C ALA A 188 -9.79 -6.94 -0.50
N LEU A 189 -10.11 -7.40 -1.72
CA LEU A 189 -9.15 -7.47 -2.83
C LEU A 189 -8.74 -6.08 -3.30
N VAL A 190 -9.69 -5.16 -3.45
CA VAL A 190 -9.38 -3.78 -3.81
C VAL A 190 -8.54 -3.11 -2.72
N ALA A 191 -8.94 -3.22 -1.46
CA ALA A 191 -8.18 -2.63 -0.35
C ALA A 191 -6.77 -3.24 -0.22
N GLY A 192 -6.68 -4.57 -0.27
CA GLY A 192 -5.40 -5.30 -0.21
C GLY A 192 -4.50 -4.99 -1.42
N GLY A 193 -5.08 -4.87 -2.62
CA GLY A 193 -4.38 -4.50 -3.84
C GLY A 193 -3.84 -3.06 -3.81
N LEU A 194 -4.66 -2.10 -3.37
CA LEU A 194 -4.21 -0.71 -3.21
C LEU A 194 -3.08 -0.60 -2.20
N LEU A 195 -3.18 -1.30 -1.08
CA LEU A 195 -2.12 -1.32 -0.07
C LEU A 195 -0.85 -2.00 -0.58
N ALA A 196 -0.97 -3.13 -1.27
CA ALA A 196 0.16 -3.82 -1.89
C ALA A 196 0.85 -2.95 -2.96
N PHE A 197 0.07 -2.24 -3.78
CA PHE A 197 0.60 -1.29 -4.76
C PHE A 197 1.37 -0.15 -4.09
N ALA A 198 0.79 0.46 -3.06
CA ALA A 198 1.43 1.56 -2.34
C ALA A 198 2.75 1.11 -1.69
N LEU A 199 2.76 -0.04 -1.02
CA LEU A 199 3.97 -0.61 -0.41
C LEU A 199 5.04 -0.94 -1.44
N SER A 200 4.64 -1.52 -2.59
CA SER A 200 5.57 -1.85 -3.67
C SER A 200 6.13 -0.59 -4.35
N PHE A 201 5.29 0.44 -4.51
CA PHE A 201 5.71 1.69 -5.15
C PHE A 201 6.75 2.46 -4.33
N ASP A 202 6.64 2.44 -3.02
CA ASP A 202 7.52 3.17 -2.07
C ASP A 202 8.72 2.33 -1.59
N GLU A 203 8.86 1.08 -2.06
CA GLU A 203 9.90 0.18 -1.58
C GLU A 203 11.29 0.59 -2.07
N VAL A 204 12.15 0.93 -1.12
CA VAL A 204 13.55 1.34 -1.36
C VAL A 204 14.53 0.23 -1.01
N ILE A 205 14.35 -0.39 0.16
CA ILE A 205 15.38 -1.24 0.76
C ILE A 205 15.55 -2.53 -0.05
N VAL A 206 14.47 -3.27 -0.29
CA VAL A 206 14.52 -4.51 -1.08
C VAL A 206 14.92 -4.19 -2.52
N THR A 207 14.42 -3.07 -3.07
CA THR A 207 14.76 -2.62 -4.42
C THR A 207 16.25 -2.39 -4.58
N THR A 208 16.91 -1.77 -3.60
CA THR A 208 18.37 -1.52 -3.63
C THR A 208 19.18 -2.82 -3.85
N PHE A 209 18.69 -3.95 -3.35
CA PHE A 209 19.38 -5.25 -3.51
C PHE A 209 18.91 -6.03 -4.74
N THR A 210 17.77 -5.68 -5.35
CA THR A 210 17.18 -6.48 -6.43
C THR A 210 17.11 -5.78 -7.78
N ALA A 211 17.35 -4.46 -7.83
CA ALA A 211 17.20 -3.68 -9.06
C ALA A 211 18.39 -3.73 -10.03
N GLY A 212 19.60 -4.08 -9.56
CA GLY A 212 20.80 -4.00 -10.38
C GLY A 212 21.08 -2.56 -10.84
N ALA A 213 21.16 -2.37 -12.15
CA ALA A 213 21.39 -1.05 -12.75
C ALA A 213 20.09 -0.24 -12.96
N GLN A 214 18.94 -0.77 -12.58
CA GLN A 214 17.66 -0.09 -12.77
C GLN A 214 17.34 0.82 -11.58
N THR A 215 16.77 1.99 -11.87
CA THR A 215 16.46 3.01 -10.87
C THR A 215 14.96 3.20 -10.78
N THR A 216 14.36 2.82 -9.65
CA THR A 216 12.96 3.16 -9.33
C THR A 216 12.86 4.59 -8.81
N LEU A 217 11.65 5.16 -8.79
CA LEU A 217 11.47 6.54 -8.37
C LEU A 217 11.92 6.81 -6.92
N PRO A 218 11.64 5.94 -5.92
CA PRO A 218 12.16 6.14 -4.57
C PRO A 218 13.70 6.09 -4.50
N ILE A 219 14.34 5.22 -5.29
CA ILE A 219 15.82 5.18 -5.38
C ILE A 219 16.34 6.46 -6.04
N PHE A 220 15.73 6.92 -7.14
CA PHE A 220 16.09 8.18 -7.77
C PHE A 220 16.04 9.35 -6.77
N ILE A 221 14.97 9.46 -6.00
CA ILE A 221 14.82 10.48 -4.95
C ILE A 221 15.94 10.35 -3.91
N LEU A 222 16.16 9.14 -3.39
CA LEU A 222 17.17 8.89 -2.35
C LEU A 222 18.58 9.22 -2.80
N ASP A 223 18.95 8.81 -4.01
CA ASP A 223 20.30 9.02 -4.55
C ASP A 223 20.57 10.50 -4.82
N ASN A 224 19.60 11.22 -5.40
CA ASN A 224 19.75 12.67 -5.61
C ASN A 224 19.79 13.45 -4.29
N LEU A 225 19.02 13.04 -3.27
CA LEU A 225 19.11 13.62 -1.92
C LEU A 225 20.49 13.40 -1.28
N ARG A 226 21.03 12.19 -1.39
CA ARG A 226 22.35 11.86 -0.82
C ARG A 226 23.50 12.61 -1.51
N GLN A 227 23.38 12.80 -2.81
CA GLN A 227 24.40 13.50 -3.62
C GLN A 227 24.21 15.03 -3.62
N GLY A 228 23.11 15.53 -3.08
CA GLY A 228 22.76 16.97 -3.13
C GLY A 228 22.50 17.47 -4.54
N GLN A 229 22.13 16.56 -5.46
CA GLN A 229 21.88 16.86 -6.87
C GLN A 229 20.39 17.02 -7.13
N GLN A 230 20.04 17.85 -8.10
CA GLN A 230 18.67 18.06 -8.59
C GLN A 230 17.62 18.26 -7.47
N LEU A 231 18.00 18.83 -6.33
CA LEU A 231 17.14 18.97 -5.15
C LEU A 231 15.78 19.62 -5.44
N PRO A 232 15.67 20.67 -6.29
CA PRO A 232 14.37 21.21 -6.64
C PRO A 232 13.48 20.23 -7.40
N ILE A 233 14.04 19.46 -8.33
CA ILE A 233 13.31 18.41 -9.08
C ILE A 233 12.83 17.32 -8.12
N VAL A 234 13.68 16.86 -7.20
CA VAL A 234 13.33 15.88 -6.18
C VAL A 234 12.16 16.37 -5.32
N ASN A 235 12.20 17.64 -4.86
CA ASN A 235 11.10 18.20 -4.07
C ASN A 235 9.78 18.26 -4.86
N VAL A 236 9.84 18.66 -6.14
CA VAL A 236 8.66 18.66 -7.02
C VAL A 236 8.11 17.25 -7.21
N VAL A 237 8.96 16.28 -7.53
CA VAL A 237 8.55 14.89 -7.74
C VAL A 237 7.90 14.34 -6.47
N ALA A 238 8.55 14.51 -5.32
CA ALA A 238 8.01 14.06 -4.05
C ALA A 238 6.67 14.75 -3.70
N PHE A 239 6.57 16.08 -3.92
CA PHE A 239 5.34 16.83 -3.71
C PHE A 239 4.18 16.33 -4.59
N VAL A 240 4.43 16.11 -5.89
CA VAL A 240 3.43 15.58 -6.83
C VAL A 240 2.99 14.16 -6.42
N ILE A 241 3.93 13.29 -6.05
CA ILE A 241 3.60 11.93 -5.58
C ILE A 241 2.74 11.98 -4.33
N ILE A 242 3.05 12.84 -3.36
CA ILE A 242 2.23 13.00 -2.15
C ILE A 242 0.80 13.42 -2.52
N LEU A 243 0.64 14.38 -3.42
CA LEU A 243 -0.69 14.80 -3.88
C LEU A 243 -1.44 13.65 -4.57
N LEU A 244 -0.74 12.87 -5.40
CA LEU A 244 -1.34 11.72 -6.09
C LEU A 244 -1.73 10.60 -5.13
N THR A 245 -0.98 10.38 -4.04
CA THR A 245 -1.29 9.34 -3.04
C THR A 245 -2.52 9.67 -2.19
N ILE A 246 -2.93 10.94 -2.10
CA ILE A 246 -4.17 11.33 -1.43
C ILE A 246 -5.39 10.69 -2.10
N ILE A 247 -5.38 10.54 -3.42
CA ILE A 247 -6.50 9.99 -4.19
C ILE A 247 -6.83 8.54 -3.79
N PRO A 248 -5.89 7.56 -3.89
CA PRO A 248 -6.16 6.18 -3.51
C PRO A 248 -6.48 6.03 -2.02
N VAL A 249 -5.86 6.82 -1.15
CA VAL A 249 -6.17 6.82 0.29
C VAL A 249 -7.62 7.28 0.53
N TRP A 250 -8.03 8.36 -0.10
CA TRP A 250 -9.40 8.87 0.01
C TRP A 250 -10.43 7.87 -0.54
N VAL A 251 -10.14 7.25 -1.70
CA VAL A 251 -11.00 6.20 -2.28
C VAL A 251 -11.10 5.00 -1.35
N SER A 252 -9.97 4.52 -0.81
CA SER A 252 -9.93 3.41 0.14
C SER A 252 -10.76 3.69 1.39
N GLN A 253 -10.65 4.89 1.97
CA GLN A 253 -11.45 5.29 3.13
C GLN A 253 -12.95 5.32 2.82
N ARG A 254 -13.34 5.82 1.66
CA ARG A 254 -14.75 5.82 1.26
C ARG A 254 -15.32 4.41 1.06
N LEU A 255 -14.54 3.49 0.52
CA LEU A 255 -14.96 2.10 0.33
C LEU A 255 -15.12 1.36 1.67
N THR A 256 -14.23 1.61 2.62
CA THR A 256 -14.30 0.98 3.95
C THR A 256 -15.41 1.55 4.83
N THR A 257 -15.68 2.86 4.78
CA THR A 257 -16.78 3.48 5.55
C THR A 257 -18.16 3.15 5.00
N ALA A 258 -18.29 2.81 3.73
CA ALA A 258 -19.56 2.35 3.15
C ALA A 258 -19.97 0.96 3.68
N ASP A 259 -19.02 0.10 4.04
CA ASP A 259 -19.28 -1.23 4.62
C ASP A 259 -19.68 -1.18 6.13
N ASP A 260 -19.32 -0.10 6.84
CA ASP A 260 -19.59 0.08 8.27
C ASP A 260 -20.93 0.80 8.55
N SER A 261 -21.75 1.10 7.54
CA SER A 261 -23.09 1.67 7.74
C SER A 261 -23.98 0.61 8.39
N PRO A 262 -24.34 0.76 9.67
CA PRO A 262 -25.01 -0.32 10.39
C PRO A 262 -26.44 -0.50 9.91
N ALA A 263 -26.79 -1.74 9.62
CA ALA A 263 -28.17 -2.24 9.58
C ALA A 263 -28.94 -1.99 10.91
N VAL A 264 -28.31 -1.40 11.91
CA VAL A 264 -28.84 -1.09 13.25
C VAL A 264 -29.96 -0.06 13.20
N GLY A 265 -29.97 0.87 12.25
CA GLY A 265 -31.05 1.87 12.13
C GLY A 265 -32.38 1.30 11.65
N ARG A 266 -32.37 0.19 10.90
CA ARG A 266 -33.61 -0.44 10.41
C ARG A 266 -34.27 -1.37 11.44
N ALA A 267 -33.49 -2.04 12.26
CA ALA A 267 -34.01 -2.90 13.32
C ALA A 267 -34.66 -2.08 14.45
N ALA A 268 -34.10 -0.94 14.81
CA ALA A 268 -34.67 -0.05 15.82
C ALA A 268 -35.99 0.64 15.35
N ALA A 269 -36.10 0.90 14.06
CA ALA A 269 -37.35 1.50 13.50
C ALA A 269 -38.52 0.50 13.41
N VAL A 270 -38.21 -0.80 13.28
CA VAL A 270 -39.25 -1.85 13.24
C VAL A 270 -39.82 -2.14 14.64
N THR A 271 -38.98 -2.09 15.69
CA THR A 271 -39.45 -2.29 17.08
C THR A 271 -40.24 -1.11 17.64
N ALA A 272 -39.99 0.11 17.14
CA ALA A 272 -40.75 1.31 17.55
C ALA A 272 -42.14 1.44 16.88
N GLN A 273 -42.48 0.60 15.92
CA GLN A 273 -43.81 0.58 15.26
C GLN A 273 -44.73 -0.53 15.77
N THR A 274 -44.28 -1.33 16.74
CA THR A 274 -45.08 -2.43 17.34
C THR A 274 -45.44 -2.20 18.79
N GLU A 275 -45.21 -1.01 19.35
CA GLU A 275 -45.79 -0.49 20.61
C GLU A 275 -46.75 0.66 20.29
#